data_50ea0dab2d5a6c4e43c487a363fb564e
#
_entry.id   50ea0dab2d5a6c4e43c487a363fb564e
#
_cell.length_a   1.000
_cell.length_b   1.000
_cell.length_c   1.000
_cell.angle_alpha   90.00
_cell.angle_beta   90.00
_cell.angle_gamma   90.00
#
_symmetry.space_group_name_H-M   'P 1'
#
loop_
_entity.id
_entity.type
_entity.pdbx_description
1 polymer ?
#
loop_
_entity_poly.entity_id
_entity_poly.type
_entity_poly.pdbx_seq_one_letter_code
_entity_poly.pdbx_strand_id
1 'polypeptide(L)'
;MPWKDAAQIESKLKRALDAFDWPEAERICGEIIERVKTDPDLFPEASAKRLMHSLRRKRRFALIALLAEALLQSGLRTPQLRRQYAQALIDQGILAAGEMVLQSIIQDAQAIKGEELEARGLTGRIYKQIYVNNPDPKSLRNRANLERALSEYLYVYRLNPQEYLWHGINVVALLKRAERDQVPLSGLPDAASLARDILATLEERENQAIVALPAYDLATALESYVALGLPEQAADAALRYIDSVDADAFEIYSTIRQLSEVWQINDHEPPGNHLLPILVAGHLRKEGATSALDPKRVVESAASVGAAVTDLEAIFGTDRMVTLKWYKQGLDQCNSVARVERRNGKGHGTGWLVQATDFFPGREGVLLLTNAHVVSDTPNPYAISPENCQVNFQAIGEVFEVEDKVVWTAPYTTLDATFLTLKGKPSAAPLRIHKKPMQLTEPPPRLYTIGFPGGRDLEISLQDNQLLAVSEELLHYRTPTEKGSSGSPVFEPEDWRVVGLHHKGSEEMARIDGKPGTYKANEGIVILTLQKATQGT
;
A
#
# COMPACT_ATOMS: atom_id res chain seq x y z
N MET A 1 31.91 1.70 -25.57
CA MET A 1 32.22 0.74 -24.49
C MET A 1 30.92 0.34 -23.82
N PRO A 2 30.69 -0.94 -23.64
CA PRO A 2 29.43 -1.46 -23.13
C PRO A 2 29.16 -0.95 -21.72
N TRP A 3 27.97 -0.60 -21.41
CA TRP A 3 27.27 -0.37 -20.12
C TRP A 3 28.10 -0.59 -18.83
N LYS A 4 29.33 0.02 -18.75
CA LYS A 4 30.23 -0.11 -17.59
C LYS A 4 29.64 0.41 -16.29
N ASP A 5 28.65 1.27 -16.40
CA ASP A 5 27.91 1.90 -15.31
C ASP A 5 26.60 1.18 -14.92
N ALA A 6 26.28 0.04 -15.55
CA ALA A 6 25.04 -0.70 -15.29
C ALA A 6 24.84 -1.01 -13.79
N ALA A 7 25.88 -1.42 -13.07
CA ALA A 7 25.81 -1.66 -11.63
C ALA A 7 25.57 -0.38 -10.81
N GLN A 8 26.06 0.77 -11.26
CA GLN A 8 25.76 2.06 -10.62
C GLN A 8 24.32 2.48 -10.84
N ILE A 9 23.79 2.26 -12.07
CA ILE A 9 22.40 2.52 -12.41
C ILE A 9 21.48 1.66 -11.56
N GLU A 10 21.76 0.34 -11.44
CA GLU A 10 21.02 -0.56 -10.55
C GLU A 10 20.99 -0.06 -9.10
N SER A 11 22.17 0.33 -8.58
CA SER A 11 22.29 0.83 -7.21
C SER A 11 21.52 2.15 -7.01
N LYS A 12 21.49 3.03 -8.01
CA LYS A 12 20.71 4.27 -7.96
C LYS A 12 19.21 3.97 -7.98
N LEU A 13 18.75 3.13 -8.91
CA LEU A 13 17.35 2.73 -8.97
C LEU A 13 16.90 2.05 -7.68
N LYS A 14 17.71 1.10 -7.16
CA LYS A 14 17.38 0.44 -5.91
C LYS A 14 17.23 1.44 -4.76
N ARG A 15 18.16 2.41 -4.63
CA ARG A 15 18.06 3.46 -3.60
C ARG A 15 16.81 4.33 -3.76
N ALA A 16 16.47 4.75 -4.98
CA ALA A 16 15.24 5.49 -5.24
C ALA A 16 14.00 4.69 -4.85
N LEU A 17 13.95 3.40 -5.23
CA LEU A 17 12.83 2.50 -4.88
C LEU A 17 12.74 2.23 -3.36
N ASP A 18 13.88 2.06 -2.69
CA ASP A 18 13.92 1.83 -1.24
C ASP A 18 13.55 3.09 -0.44
N ALA A 19 13.83 4.28 -1.01
CA ALA A 19 13.43 5.58 -0.49
C ALA A 19 12.03 6.02 -0.95
N PHE A 20 11.34 5.21 -1.75
CA PHE A 20 10.05 5.54 -2.36
C PHE A 20 10.06 6.84 -3.20
N ASP A 21 11.23 7.20 -3.74
CA ASP A 21 11.41 8.33 -4.64
C ASP A 21 10.99 7.93 -6.07
N TRP A 22 9.68 7.98 -6.30
CA TRP A 22 9.10 7.57 -7.58
C TRP A 22 9.55 8.43 -8.75
N PRO A 23 9.60 9.78 -8.64
CA PRO A 23 10.12 10.62 -9.69
C PRO A 23 11.55 10.27 -10.11
N GLU A 24 12.42 10.02 -9.14
CA GLU A 24 13.81 9.61 -9.43
C GLU A 24 13.88 8.22 -10.06
N ALA A 25 13.06 7.27 -9.59
CA ALA A 25 12.97 5.95 -10.21
C ALA A 25 12.49 6.02 -11.68
N GLU A 26 11.49 6.86 -11.97
CA GLU A 26 10.99 7.11 -13.32
C GLU A 26 12.06 7.77 -14.21
N ARG A 27 12.77 8.76 -13.68
CA ARG A 27 13.85 9.44 -14.38
C ARG A 27 14.98 8.45 -14.76
N ILE A 28 15.40 7.62 -13.83
CA ILE A 28 16.45 6.61 -14.08
C ILE A 28 15.99 5.60 -15.13
N CYS A 29 14.76 5.10 -15.05
CA CYS A 29 14.20 4.20 -16.07
C CYS A 29 14.13 4.88 -17.45
N GLY A 30 13.73 6.15 -17.51
CA GLY A 30 13.71 6.94 -18.73
C GLY A 30 15.10 7.09 -19.37
N GLU A 31 16.13 7.35 -18.57
CA GLU A 31 17.52 7.43 -19.04
C GLU A 31 18.01 6.09 -19.62
N ILE A 32 17.67 4.97 -18.98
CA ILE A 32 18.00 3.64 -19.52
C ILE A 32 17.30 3.44 -20.87
N ILE A 33 16.00 3.74 -20.96
CA ILE A 33 15.20 3.56 -22.18
C ILE A 33 15.77 4.37 -23.33
N GLU A 34 16.10 5.65 -23.12
CA GLU A 34 16.65 6.51 -24.16
C GLU A 34 18.05 6.04 -24.60
N ARG A 35 18.87 5.62 -23.65
CA ARG A 35 20.21 5.10 -23.97
C ARG A 35 20.15 3.76 -24.72
N VAL A 36 19.26 2.85 -24.32
CA VAL A 36 19.07 1.55 -25.00
C VAL A 36 18.66 1.71 -26.46
N LYS A 37 17.92 2.78 -26.82
CA LYS A 37 17.52 3.08 -28.21
C LYS A 37 18.68 3.52 -29.08
N THR A 38 19.72 4.10 -28.49
CA THR A 38 20.84 4.73 -29.21
C THR A 38 22.16 3.98 -29.09
N ASP A 39 22.36 3.18 -28.04
CA ASP A 39 23.58 2.43 -27.80
C ASP A 39 23.56 1.12 -28.63
N PRO A 40 24.58 0.85 -29.46
CA PRO A 40 24.68 -0.39 -30.24
C PRO A 40 24.94 -1.63 -29.36
N ASP A 41 25.41 -1.44 -28.15
CA ASP A 41 25.70 -2.54 -27.21
C ASP A 41 24.44 -2.93 -26.44
N LEU A 42 24.16 -4.22 -26.34
CA LEU A 42 23.05 -4.74 -25.56
C LEU A 42 23.21 -4.43 -24.07
N PHE A 43 22.10 -4.05 -23.43
CA PHE A 43 22.06 -3.91 -21.99
C PHE A 43 22.36 -5.25 -21.29
N PRO A 44 23.18 -5.29 -20.22
CA PRO A 44 23.53 -6.55 -19.56
C PRO A 44 22.30 -7.28 -19.02
N GLU A 45 22.10 -8.53 -19.42
CA GLU A 45 20.96 -9.35 -19.03
C GLU A 45 20.80 -9.45 -17.51
N ALA A 46 21.90 -9.69 -16.78
CA ALA A 46 21.87 -9.79 -15.33
C ALA A 46 21.39 -8.50 -14.67
N SER A 47 21.75 -7.34 -15.22
CA SER A 47 21.30 -6.02 -14.76
C SER A 47 19.84 -5.81 -15.07
N ALA A 48 19.37 -6.18 -16.27
CA ALA A 48 17.98 -6.12 -16.64
C ALA A 48 17.11 -6.95 -15.66
N LYS A 49 17.53 -8.17 -15.34
CA LYS A 49 16.84 -9.04 -14.37
C LYS A 49 16.69 -8.38 -13.00
N ARG A 50 17.77 -7.79 -12.46
CA ARG A 50 17.75 -7.13 -11.14
C ARG A 50 16.90 -5.87 -11.13
N LEU A 51 16.95 -5.05 -12.17
CA LEU A 51 16.10 -3.86 -12.32
C LEU A 51 14.61 -4.24 -12.34
N MET A 52 14.23 -5.21 -13.18
CA MET A 52 12.86 -5.69 -13.27
C MET A 52 12.37 -6.27 -11.95
N HIS A 53 13.21 -7.06 -11.26
CA HIS A 53 12.88 -7.61 -9.95
C HIS A 53 12.65 -6.50 -8.92
N SER A 54 13.51 -5.48 -8.86
CA SER A 54 13.36 -4.36 -7.93
C SER A 54 12.07 -3.56 -8.17
N LEU A 55 11.75 -3.29 -9.44
CA LEU A 55 10.50 -2.63 -9.84
C LEU A 55 9.27 -3.48 -9.52
N ARG A 56 9.33 -4.82 -9.74
CA ARG A 56 8.25 -5.75 -9.41
C ARG A 56 7.92 -5.74 -7.92
N ARG A 57 8.94 -5.79 -7.07
CA ARG A 57 8.76 -5.75 -5.60
C ARG A 57 8.01 -4.50 -5.12
N LYS A 58 8.12 -3.41 -5.85
CA LYS A 58 7.41 -2.14 -5.59
C LYS A 58 6.20 -1.94 -6.50
N ARG A 59 5.76 -2.97 -7.22
CA ARG A 59 4.57 -2.98 -8.11
C ARG A 59 4.57 -1.91 -9.21
N ARG A 60 5.77 -1.50 -9.66
CA ARG A 60 5.90 -0.47 -10.70
C ARG A 60 5.77 -1.08 -12.12
N PHE A 61 4.62 -1.72 -12.38
CA PHE A 61 4.39 -2.50 -13.61
C PHE A 61 4.43 -1.66 -14.89
N ALA A 62 3.98 -0.42 -14.86
CA ALA A 62 4.09 0.48 -16.01
C ALA A 62 5.55 0.71 -16.40
N LEU A 63 6.43 0.95 -15.42
CA LEU A 63 7.87 1.10 -15.68
C LEU A 63 8.51 -0.19 -16.16
N ILE A 64 8.09 -1.34 -15.61
CA ILE A 64 8.55 -2.65 -16.09
C ILE A 64 8.18 -2.84 -17.57
N ALA A 65 6.94 -2.54 -17.95
CA ALA A 65 6.47 -2.71 -19.32
C ALA A 65 7.28 -1.83 -20.30
N LEU A 66 7.45 -0.54 -19.98
CA LEU A 66 8.21 0.40 -20.81
C LEU A 66 9.68 -0.01 -20.96
N LEU A 67 10.32 -0.36 -19.84
CA LEU A 67 11.72 -0.77 -19.84
C LEU A 67 11.93 -2.11 -20.57
N ALA A 68 11.06 -3.09 -20.33
CA ALA A 68 11.11 -4.39 -21.00
C ALA A 68 10.90 -4.25 -22.51
N GLU A 69 9.95 -3.43 -22.94
CA GLU A 69 9.71 -3.15 -24.35
C GLU A 69 10.95 -2.58 -25.04
N ALA A 70 11.57 -1.56 -24.44
CA ALA A 70 12.79 -0.95 -24.99
C ALA A 70 13.93 -2.00 -25.09
N LEU A 71 14.13 -2.81 -24.05
CA LEU A 71 15.14 -3.86 -24.02
C LEU A 71 14.87 -4.96 -25.07
N LEU A 72 13.61 -5.35 -25.26
CA LEU A 72 13.22 -6.32 -26.30
C LEU A 72 13.43 -5.78 -27.72
N GLN A 73 13.14 -4.49 -27.94
CA GLN A 73 13.37 -3.81 -29.22
C GLN A 73 14.86 -3.67 -29.55
N SER A 74 15.72 -3.48 -28.54
CA SER A 74 17.18 -3.43 -28.73
C SER A 74 17.80 -4.80 -29.05
N GLY A 75 17.04 -5.89 -28.92
CA GLY A 75 17.50 -7.26 -29.22
C GLY A 75 17.75 -8.13 -28.00
N LEU A 76 17.61 -7.65 -26.77
CA LEU A 76 17.68 -8.48 -25.56
C LEU A 76 16.36 -9.25 -25.40
N ARG A 77 16.31 -10.49 -25.96
CA ARG A 77 15.07 -11.29 -26.08
C ARG A 77 15.08 -12.56 -25.24
N THR A 78 15.61 -12.50 -24.02
CA THR A 78 15.65 -13.70 -23.16
C THR A 78 14.25 -14.13 -22.73
N PRO A 79 13.99 -15.44 -22.54
CA PRO A 79 12.70 -15.94 -22.07
C PRO A 79 12.25 -15.28 -20.75
N GLN A 80 13.19 -15.08 -19.82
CA GLN A 80 12.89 -14.43 -18.55
C GLN A 80 12.45 -12.96 -18.70
N LEU A 81 13.09 -12.17 -19.57
CA LEU A 81 12.70 -10.80 -19.84
C LEU A 81 11.31 -10.75 -20.47
N ARG A 82 11.02 -11.64 -21.46
CA ARG A 82 9.70 -11.79 -22.05
C ARG A 82 8.63 -12.14 -21.00
N ARG A 83 8.95 -13.05 -20.07
CA ARG A 83 8.02 -13.43 -18.99
C ARG A 83 7.75 -12.26 -18.04
N GLN A 84 8.77 -11.50 -17.64
CA GLN A 84 8.61 -10.31 -16.78
C GLN A 84 7.78 -9.23 -17.49
N TYR A 85 7.97 -9.05 -18.79
CA TYR A 85 7.13 -8.18 -19.62
C TYR A 85 5.68 -8.65 -19.64
N ALA A 86 5.44 -9.92 -19.91
CA ALA A 86 4.11 -10.52 -19.90
C ALA A 86 3.43 -10.34 -18.52
N GLN A 87 4.16 -10.59 -17.44
CA GLN A 87 3.65 -10.38 -16.09
C GLN A 87 3.24 -8.92 -15.85
N ALA A 88 4.04 -7.96 -16.30
CA ALA A 88 3.71 -6.54 -16.18
C ALA A 88 2.46 -6.15 -16.97
N LEU A 89 2.26 -6.73 -18.16
CA LEU A 89 1.04 -6.55 -18.96
C LEU A 89 -0.19 -7.13 -18.25
N ILE A 90 -0.07 -8.34 -17.70
CA ILE A 90 -1.15 -9.03 -16.97
C ILE A 90 -1.57 -8.19 -15.73
N ASP A 91 -0.60 -7.69 -14.97
CA ASP A 91 -0.86 -6.87 -13.78
C ASP A 91 -1.47 -5.50 -14.10
N GLN A 92 -1.34 -5.03 -15.35
CA GLN A 92 -2.04 -3.84 -15.87
C GLN A 92 -3.39 -4.19 -16.54
N GLY A 93 -3.83 -5.45 -16.51
CA GLY A 93 -5.08 -5.89 -17.14
C GLY A 93 -5.01 -6.09 -18.66
N ILE A 94 -3.82 -5.98 -19.28
CA ILE A 94 -3.62 -6.15 -20.74
C ILE A 94 -3.42 -7.64 -21.03
N LEU A 95 -4.44 -8.45 -20.74
CA LEU A 95 -4.35 -9.91 -20.70
C LEU A 95 -4.01 -10.54 -22.06
N ALA A 96 -4.62 -10.04 -23.15
CA ALA A 96 -4.39 -10.62 -24.49
C ALA A 96 -2.95 -10.46 -24.96
N ALA A 97 -2.35 -9.28 -24.77
CA ALA A 97 -0.94 -9.06 -25.12
C ALA A 97 0.00 -9.89 -24.21
N GLY A 98 -0.31 -9.98 -22.91
CA GLY A 98 0.41 -10.84 -21.98
C GLY A 98 0.39 -12.31 -22.44
N GLU A 99 -0.77 -12.83 -22.85
CA GLU A 99 -0.90 -14.19 -23.37
C GLU A 99 -0.05 -14.44 -24.61
N MET A 100 -0.08 -13.52 -25.59
CA MET A 100 0.74 -13.65 -26.81
C MET A 100 2.23 -13.77 -26.48
N VAL A 101 2.72 -12.97 -25.55
CA VAL A 101 4.13 -13.03 -25.11
C VAL A 101 4.42 -14.39 -24.43
N LEU A 102 3.54 -14.87 -23.54
CA LEU A 102 3.71 -16.17 -22.87
C LEU A 102 3.70 -17.33 -23.87
N GLN A 103 2.80 -17.32 -24.84
CA GLN A 103 2.77 -18.35 -25.90
C GLN A 103 4.07 -18.39 -26.69
N SER A 104 4.70 -17.23 -26.94
CA SER A 104 6.02 -17.18 -27.59
C SER A 104 7.13 -17.85 -26.78
N ILE A 105 7.00 -17.89 -25.44
CA ILE A 105 7.96 -18.57 -24.56
C ILE A 105 7.68 -20.07 -24.54
N ILE A 106 6.41 -20.48 -24.42
CA ILE A 106 5.99 -21.88 -24.36
C ILE A 106 6.35 -22.62 -25.68
N GLN A 107 6.32 -21.91 -26.80
CA GLN A 107 6.65 -22.46 -28.12
C GLN A 107 8.15 -22.40 -28.47
N ASP A 108 8.93 -21.71 -27.63
CA ASP A 108 10.36 -21.53 -27.85
C ASP A 108 11.12 -22.80 -27.44
N ALA A 109 11.54 -23.61 -28.43
CA ALA A 109 12.30 -24.82 -28.18
C ALA A 109 13.65 -24.62 -27.48
N GLN A 110 14.14 -23.37 -27.41
CA GLN A 110 15.38 -22.99 -26.70
C GLN A 110 15.09 -22.44 -25.31
N ALA A 111 13.82 -22.29 -24.90
CA ALA A 111 13.47 -21.83 -23.58
C ALA A 111 13.95 -22.83 -22.52
N ILE A 112 14.54 -22.30 -21.46
CA ILE A 112 14.89 -23.11 -20.29
C ILE A 112 13.58 -23.65 -19.71
N LYS A 113 13.53 -24.96 -19.39
CA LYS A 113 12.31 -25.64 -18.91
C LYS A 113 11.60 -24.90 -17.78
N GLY A 114 12.35 -24.26 -16.86
CA GLY A 114 11.78 -23.45 -15.77
C GLY A 114 11.00 -22.24 -16.26
N GLU A 115 11.45 -21.53 -17.29
CA GLU A 115 10.74 -20.36 -17.83
C GLU A 115 9.46 -20.77 -18.59
N GLU A 116 9.45 -21.95 -19.24
CA GLU A 116 8.22 -22.52 -19.81
C GLU A 116 7.17 -22.78 -18.73
N LEU A 117 7.55 -23.42 -17.63
CA LEU A 117 6.63 -23.74 -16.53
C LEU A 117 6.08 -22.50 -15.87
N GLU A 118 6.91 -21.48 -15.65
CA GLU A 118 6.47 -20.17 -15.17
C GLU A 118 5.51 -19.50 -16.15
N ALA A 119 5.78 -19.56 -17.47
CA ALA A 119 4.90 -19.02 -18.48
C ALA A 119 3.53 -19.72 -18.49
N ARG A 120 3.49 -21.04 -18.27
CA ARG A 120 2.24 -21.80 -18.12
C ARG A 120 1.46 -21.38 -16.88
N GLY A 121 2.14 -21.18 -15.74
CA GLY A 121 1.52 -20.67 -14.53
C GLY A 121 0.88 -19.29 -14.74
N LEU A 122 1.56 -18.38 -15.45
CA LEU A 122 1.00 -17.07 -15.81
C LEU A 122 -0.15 -17.18 -16.83
N THR A 123 -0.10 -18.14 -17.75
CA THR A 123 -1.23 -18.44 -18.65
C THR A 123 -2.45 -18.89 -17.85
N GLY A 124 -2.26 -19.80 -16.90
CA GLY A 124 -3.30 -20.19 -15.94
C GLY A 124 -3.88 -18.99 -15.20
N ARG A 125 -3.03 -18.05 -14.76
CA ARG A 125 -3.46 -16.79 -14.12
C ARG A 125 -4.32 -15.92 -15.03
N ILE A 126 -4.00 -15.80 -16.32
CA ILE A 126 -4.82 -15.06 -17.30
C ILE A 126 -6.23 -15.65 -17.38
N TYR A 127 -6.33 -16.95 -17.60
CA TYR A 127 -7.64 -17.60 -17.75
C TYR A 127 -8.44 -17.63 -16.45
N LYS A 128 -7.76 -17.76 -15.29
CA LYS A 128 -8.36 -17.54 -13.98
C LYS A 128 -8.95 -16.12 -13.86
N GLN A 129 -8.21 -15.09 -14.27
CA GLN A 129 -8.69 -13.71 -14.20
C GLN A 129 -9.88 -13.48 -15.15
N ILE A 130 -9.84 -14.03 -16.37
CA ILE A 130 -10.97 -13.94 -17.29
C ILE A 130 -12.20 -14.62 -16.70
N TYR A 131 -12.02 -15.78 -16.05
CA TYR A 131 -13.12 -16.51 -15.40
C TYR A 131 -13.76 -15.70 -14.29
N VAL A 132 -12.97 -15.15 -13.37
CA VAL A 132 -13.50 -14.41 -12.20
C VAL A 132 -14.09 -13.05 -12.55
N ASN A 133 -13.63 -12.42 -13.64
CA ASN A 133 -14.15 -11.14 -14.11
C ASN A 133 -15.49 -11.28 -14.88
N ASN A 134 -15.88 -12.47 -15.26
CA ASN A 134 -17.11 -12.68 -16.02
C ASN A 134 -18.32 -12.80 -15.05
N PRO A 135 -19.38 -12.01 -15.23
CA PRO A 135 -20.56 -12.06 -14.37
C PRO A 135 -21.37 -13.36 -14.51
N ASP A 136 -21.21 -14.11 -15.61
CA ASP A 136 -21.85 -15.41 -15.81
C ASP A 136 -20.84 -16.57 -15.73
N PRO A 137 -20.63 -17.15 -14.53
CA PRO A 137 -19.69 -18.24 -14.33
C PRO A 137 -20.11 -19.53 -15.05
N LYS A 138 -21.40 -19.71 -15.38
CA LYS A 138 -21.96 -20.93 -15.97
C LYS A 138 -21.99 -20.93 -17.50
N SER A 139 -21.68 -19.81 -18.15
CA SER A 139 -21.60 -19.76 -19.61
C SER A 139 -20.56 -20.75 -20.16
N LEU A 140 -20.84 -21.36 -21.28
CA LEU A 140 -19.93 -22.32 -21.93
C LEU A 140 -18.53 -21.74 -22.16
N ARG A 141 -18.48 -20.46 -22.57
CA ARG A 141 -17.21 -19.75 -22.80
C ARG A 141 -16.43 -19.58 -21.51
N ASN A 142 -17.12 -19.21 -20.43
CA ASN A 142 -16.45 -18.96 -19.15
C ASN A 142 -16.02 -20.27 -18.47
N ARG A 143 -16.82 -21.31 -18.60
CA ARG A 143 -16.43 -22.65 -18.19
C ARG A 143 -15.15 -23.13 -18.91
N ALA A 144 -15.03 -22.89 -20.23
CA ALA A 144 -13.81 -23.18 -20.96
C ALA A 144 -12.58 -22.42 -20.44
N ASN A 145 -12.75 -21.16 -19.98
CA ASN A 145 -11.67 -20.40 -19.34
C ASN A 145 -11.24 -21.06 -18.01
N LEU A 146 -12.19 -21.49 -17.19
CA LEU A 146 -11.91 -22.21 -15.94
C LEU A 146 -11.16 -23.52 -16.21
N GLU A 147 -11.66 -24.33 -17.15
CA GLU A 147 -11.04 -25.60 -17.54
C GLU A 147 -9.61 -25.39 -18.06
N ARG A 148 -9.38 -24.33 -18.84
CA ARG A 148 -8.05 -23.98 -19.33
C ARG A 148 -7.11 -23.53 -18.19
N ALA A 149 -7.57 -22.70 -17.28
CA ALA A 149 -6.79 -22.31 -16.10
C ALA A 149 -6.37 -23.53 -15.27
N LEU A 150 -7.32 -24.41 -14.98
CA LEU A 150 -7.07 -25.67 -14.26
C LEU A 150 -6.08 -26.58 -15.02
N SER A 151 -6.21 -26.70 -16.34
CA SER A 151 -5.30 -27.51 -17.16
C SER A 151 -3.86 -27.02 -17.09
N GLU A 152 -3.60 -25.69 -17.20
CA GLU A 152 -2.25 -25.14 -17.14
C GLU A 152 -1.62 -25.34 -15.74
N TYR A 153 -2.38 -25.08 -14.67
CA TYR A 153 -1.88 -25.29 -13.31
C TYR A 153 -1.65 -26.77 -12.98
N LEU A 154 -2.59 -27.66 -13.34
CA LEU A 154 -2.45 -29.08 -13.09
C LEU A 154 -1.29 -29.70 -13.87
N TYR A 155 -1.07 -29.24 -15.11
CA TYR A 155 0.08 -29.70 -15.90
C TYR A 155 1.40 -29.49 -15.15
N VAL A 156 1.62 -28.28 -14.64
CA VAL A 156 2.87 -27.97 -13.91
C VAL A 156 2.93 -28.69 -12.56
N TYR A 157 1.86 -28.66 -11.79
CA TYR A 157 1.80 -29.31 -10.47
C TYR A 157 2.11 -30.81 -10.54
N ARG A 158 1.55 -31.51 -11.53
CA ARG A 158 1.75 -32.96 -11.72
C ARG A 158 3.16 -33.35 -12.11
N LEU A 159 3.97 -32.43 -12.62
CA LEU A 159 5.38 -32.72 -12.94
C LEU A 159 6.21 -32.95 -11.67
N ASN A 160 5.97 -32.20 -10.64
CA ASN A 160 6.56 -32.38 -9.31
C ASN A 160 5.69 -31.74 -8.22
N PRO A 161 4.75 -32.50 -7.63
CA PRO A 161 3.84 -31.99 -6.62
C PRO A 161 4.52 -31.43 -5.37
N GLN A 162 5.73 -31.90 -5.07
CA GLN A 162 6.49 -31.40 -3.93
C GLN A 162 7.19 -30.05 -4.21
N GLU A 163 7.43 -29.70 -5.45
CA GLU A 163 8.11 -28.46 -5.85
C GLU A 163 7.12 -27.36 -6.23
N TYR A 164 6.09 -27.71 -7.03
CA TYR A 164 5.20 -26.73 -7.65
C TYR A 164 3.93 -26.48 -6.84
N LEU A 165 4.06 -26.29 -5.51
CA LEU A 165 2.95 -26.15 -4.57
C LEU A 165 2.03 -24.96 -4.92
N TRP A 166 2.59 -23.87 -5.45
CA TRP A 166 1.79 -22.73 -5.90
C TRP A 166 0.82 -23.06 -7.04
N HIS A 167 1.24 -23.88 -7.95
CA HIS A 167 0.34 -24.34 -9.01
C HIS A 167 -0.77 -25.21 -8.38
N GLY A 168 -0.42 -26.05 -7.42
CA GLY A 168 -1.36 -26.86 -6.67
C GLY A 168 -2.42 -26.05 -5.92
N ILE A 169 -2.01 -25.00 -5.19
CA ILE A 169 -2.96 -24.18 -4.44
C ILE A 169 -3.88 -23.36 -5.36
N ASN A 170 -3.41 -22.95 -6.55
CA ASN A 170 -4.28 -22.31 -7.53
C ASN A 170 -5.32 -23.30 -8.10
N VAL A 171 -4.99 -24.59 -8.22
CA VAL A 171 -5.98 -25.63 -8.54
C VAL A 171 -7.02 -25.73 -7.44
N VAL A 172 -6.60 -25.84 -6.17
CA VAL A 172 -7.50 -25.89 -5.00
C VAL A 172 -8.46 -24.69 -5.00
N ALA A 173 -7.93 -23.47 -5.16
CA ALA A 173 -8.72 -22.25 -5.17
C ALA A 173 -9.78 -22.24 -6.28
N LEU A 174 -9.40 -22.66 -7.49
CA LEU A 174 -10.34 -22.74 -8.63
C LEU A 174 -11.38 -23.83 -8.47
N LEU A 175 -11.03 -24.98 -7.92
CA LEU A 175 -12.00 -26.05 -7.61
C LEU A 175 -13.02 -25.59 -6.58
N LYS A 176 -12.58 -24.94 -5.50
CA LYS A 176 -13.45 -24.35 -4.49
C LYS A 176 -14.30 -23.21 -5.05
N ARG A 177 -13.76 -22.43 -5.98
CA ARG A 177 -14.53 -21.41 -6.68
C ARG A 177 -15.59 -22.02 -7.59
N ALA A 178 -15.27 -23.06 -8.34
CA ALA A 178 -16.23 -23.79 -9.19
C ALA A 178 -17.38 -24.41 -8.37
N GLU A 179 -17.06 -24.96 -7.18
CA GLU A 179 -18.04 -25.50 -6.24
C GLU A 179 -19.04 -24.40 -5.81
N ARG A 180 -18.56 -23.24 -5.40
CA ARG A 180 -19.42 -22.09 -5.03
C ARG A 180 -20.25 -21.55 -6.19
N ASP A 181 -19.65 -21.46 -7.37
CA ASP A 181 -20.32 -20.99 -8.58
C ASP A 181 -21.27 -22.07 -9.18
N GLN A 182 -21.28 -23.28 -8.61
CA GLN A 182 -22.05 -24.44 -9.08
C GLN A 182 -21.74 -24.80 -10.54
N VAL A 183 -20.46 -24.69 -10.93
CA VAL A 183 -19.97 -25.11 -12.26
C VAL A 183 -19.54 -26.56 -12.17
N PRO A 184 -20.21 -27.49 -12.89
CA PRO A 184 -19.85 -28.89 -12.82
C PRO A 184 -18.52 -29.15 -13.53
N LEU A 185 -17.60 -29.79 -12.83
CA LEU A 185 -16.30 -30.23 -13.35
C LEU A 185 -16.18 -31.76 -13.12
N SER A 186 -15.48 -32.46 -14.01
CA SER A 186 -15.26 -33.89 -13.91
C SER A 186 -13.80 -34.26 -14.20
N GLY A 187 -13.35 -35.37 -13.60
CA GLY A 187 -11.99 -35.88 -13.83
C GLY A 187 -10.88 -35.08 -13.12
N LEU A 188 -11.23 -34.22 -12.16
CA LEU A 188 -10.31 -33.41 -11.40
C LEU A 188 -10.10 -33.96 -9.97
N PRO A 189 -8.99 -33.63 -9.30
CA PRO A 189 -8.76 -34.04 -7.93
C PRO A 189 -9.77 -33.38 -6.97
N ASP A 190 -9.96 -34.00 -5.78
CA ASP A 190 -10.69 -33.37 -4.69
C ASP A 190 -9.89 -32.22 -4.08
N ALA A 191 -10.51 -31.03 -3.96
CA ALA A 191 -9.86 -29.83 -3.50
C ALA A 191 -9.34 -29.95 -2.06
N ALA A 192 -10.13 -30.58 -1.15
CA ALA A 192 -9.73 -30.73 0.24
C ALA A 192 -8.59 -31.75 0.39
N SER A 193 -8.60 -32.83 -0.39
CA SER A 193 -7.49 -33.79 -0.42
C SER A 193 -6.21 -33.12 -0.90
N LEU A 194 -6.29 -32.38 -2.01
CA LEU A 194 -5.13 -31.68 -2.55
C LEU A 194 -4.57 -30.63 -1.57
N ALA A 195 -5.43 -29.90 -0.86
CA ALA A 195 -4.99 -28.95 0.17
C ALA A 195 -4.26 -29.65 1.33
N ARG A 196 -4.73 -30.82 1.77
CA ARG A 196 -4.02 -31.64 2.80
C ARG A 196 -2.67 -32.13 2.31
N ASP A 197 -2.55 -32.58 1.07
CA ASP A 197 -1.29 -33.04 0.48
C ASP A 197 -0.26 -31.90 0.41
N ILE A 198 -0.71 -30.70 0.07
CA ILE A 198 0.12 -29.48 0.05
C ILE A 198 0.62 -29.16 1.46
N LEU A 199 -0.28 -29.15 2.47
CA LEU A 199 0.10 -28.89 3.87
C LEU A 199 1.08 -29.93 4.41
N ALA A 200 0.86 -31.22 4.12
CA ALA A 200 1.80 -32.28 4.52
C ALA A 200 3.20 -32.06 3.92
N THR A 201 3.28 -31.64 2.68
CA THR A 201 4.57 -31.30 2.04
C THR A 201 5.23 -30.08 2.69
N LEU A 202 4.45 -29.06 3.05
CA LEU A 202 4.97 -27.86 3.72
C LEU A 202 5.44 -28.17 5.15
N GLU A 203 4.71 -29.00 5.89
CA GLU A 203 5.10 -29.46 7.22
C GLU A 203 6.39 -30.29 7.17
N GLU A 204 6.55 -31.17 6.17
CA GLU A 204 7.80 -31.90 5.96
C GLU A 204 8.96 -30.96 5.67
N ARG A 205 8.77 -29.95 4.81
CA ARG A 205 9.80 -28.92 4.56
C ARG A 205 10.17 -28.17 5.83
N GLU A 206 9.19 -27.75 6.63
CA GLU A 206 9.42 -27.03 7.88
C GLU A 206 10.19 -27.87 8.91
N ASN A 207 9.86 -29.14 9.03
CA ASN A 207 10.55 -30.07 9.93
C ASN A 207 12.00 -30.38 9.49
N GLN A 208 12.29 -30.30 8.20
CA GLN A 208 13.63 -30.52 7.65
C GLN A 208 14.45 -29.24 7.56
N ALA A 209 13.84 -28.07 7.65
CA ALA A 209 14.50 -26.79 7.43
C ALA A 209 15.22 -26.30 8.70
N ILE A 210 16.41 -25.71 8.48
CA ILE A 210 17.14 -24.95 9.50
C ILE A 210 16.60 -23.51 9.59
N VAL A 211 15.85 -23.08 8.58
CA VAL A 211 15.33 -21.71 8.41
C VAL A 211 13.81 -21.79 8.23
N ALA A 212 13.09 -20.77 8.68
CA ALA A 212 11.63 -20.66 8.50
C ALA A 212 11.21 -20.82 7.03
N LEU A 213 9.98 -21.28 6.80
CA LEU A 213 9.41 -21.38 5.45
C LEU A 213 9.47 -20.03 4.71
N PRO A 214 9.77 -20.02 3.41
CA PRO A 214 9.73 -18.80 2.61
C PRO A 214 8.31 -18.23 2.51
N ALA A 215 8.20 -16.92 2.26
CA ALA A 215 6.93 -16.20 2.15
C ALA A 215 5.91 -16.90 1.24
N TYR A 216 6.40 -17.43 0.15
CA TYR A 216 5.60 -18.11 -0.85
C TYR A 216 4.93 -19.41 -0.35
N ASP A 217 5.66 -20.17 0.45
CA ASP A 217 5.16 -21.38 1.08
C ASP A 217 4.15 -21.04 2.20
N LEU A 218 4.40 -19.95 2.94
CA LEU A 218 3.47 -19.46 3.96
C LEU A 218 2.14 -18.97 3.35
N ALA A 219 2.17 -18.25 2.22
CA ALA A 219 0.96 -17.88 1.48
C ALA A 219 0.20 -19.11 0.98
N THR A 220 0.91 -20.13 0.52
CA THR A 220 0.32 -21.41 0.08
C THR A 220 -0.33 -22.16 1.24
N ALA A 221 0.32 -22.19 2.44
CA ALA A 221 -0.25 -22.76 3.64
C ALA A 221 -1.53 -22.03 4.07
N LEU A 222 -1.51 -20.68 4.08
CA LEU A 222 -2.68 -19.86 4.38
C LEU A 222 -3.89 -20.25 3.53
N GLU A 223 -3.73 -20.28 2.21
CA GLU A 223 -4.83 -20.65 1.31
C GLU A 223 -5.27 -22.11 1.49
N SER A 224 -4.36 -23.03 1.81
CA SER A 224 -4.69 -24.43 2.10
C SER A 224 -5.53 -24.55 3.37
N TYR A 225 -5.21 -23.80 4.43
CA TYR A 225 -6.04 -23.72 5.64
C TYR A 225 -7.42 -23.11 5.37
N VAL A 226 -7.49 -22.08 4.51
CA VAL A 226 -8.77 -21.53 4.06
C VAL A 226 -9.60 -22.60 3.33
N ALA A 227 -8.99 -23.40 2.45
CA ALA A 227 -9.66 -24.48 1.74
C ALA A 227 -10.28 -25.54 2.66
N LEU A 228 -9.63 -25.79 3.79
CA LEU A 228 -10.04 -26.77 4.79
C LEU A 228 -10.97 -26.21 5.87
N GLY A 229 -11.25 -24.90 5.87
CA GLY A 229 -12.08 -24.26 6.88
C GLY A 229 -11.41 -24.17 8.26
N LEU A 230 -10.10 -23.95 8.31
CA LEU A 230 -9.26 -23.85 9.49
C LEU A 230 -8.80 -22.39 9.72
N PRO A 231 -9.69 -21.49 10.22
CA PRO A 231 -9.44 -20.05 10.26
C PRO A 231 -8.30 -19.62 11.18
N GLU A 232 -8.09 -20.32 12.31
CA GLU A 232 -7.02 -20.01 13.26
C GLU A 232 -5.64 -20.28 12.65
N GLN A 233 -5.47 -21.44 12.01
CA GLN A 233 -4.24 -21.81 11.33
C GLN A 233 -3.99 -20.89 10.11
N ALA A 234 -5.04 -20.49 9.41
CA ALA A 234 -4.93 -19.52 8.32
C ALA A 234 -4.45 -18.15 8.81
N ALA A 235 -4.93 -17.70 9.99
CA ALA A 235 -4.49 -16.43 10.59
C ALA A 235 -3.03 -16.50 11.04
N ASP A 236 -2.60 -17.61 11.68
CA ASP A 236 -1.20 -17.81 12.04
C ASP A 236 -0.28 -17.79 10.81
N ALA A 237 -0.64 -18.53 9.76
CA ALA A 237 0.10 -18.51 8.51
C ALA A 237 0.16 -17.10 7.87
N ALA A 238 -0.94 -16.31 7.94
CA ALA A 238 -0.97 -14.95 7.46
C ALA A 238 -0.01 -14.03 8.23
N LEU A 239 0.05 -14.14 9.55
CA LEU A 239 0.97 -13.38 10.39
C LEU A 239 2.43 -13.71 10.07
N ARG A 240 2.77 -14.99 10.04
CA ARG A 240 4.12 -15.47 9.66
C ARG A 240 4.50 -14.99 8.25
N TYR A 241 3.54 -14.99 7.32
CA TYR A 241 3.73 -14.56 5.95
C TYR A 241 4.09 -13.07 5.85
N ILE A 242 3.32 -12.18 6.47
CA ILE A 242 3.60 -10.74 6.40
C ILE A 242 4.90 -10.35 7.11
N ASP A 243 5.36 -11.15 8.07
CA ASP A 243 6.61 -10.93 8.80
C ASP A 243 7.83 -11.53 8.12
N SER A 244 7.63 -12.40 7.14
CA SER A 244 8.75 -12.96 6.38
C SER A 244 9.55 -11.87 5.68
N VAL A 245 10.90 -12.00 5.75
CA VAL A 245 11.83 -11.00 5.18
C VAL A 245 11.80 -10.97 3.66
N ASP A 246 11.42 -12.08 3.04
CA ASP A 246 11.30 -12.24 1.59
C ASP A 246 9.90 -11.90 1.06
N ALA A 247 8.88 -11.74 1.93
CA ALA A 247 7.58 -11.24 1.52
C ALA A 247 7.68 -9.79 1.03
N ASP A 248 7.17 -9.53 -0.17
CA ASP A 248 7.12 -8.19 -0.75
C ASP A 248 5.68 -7.69 -0.98
N ALA A 249 5.54 -6.40 -1.30
CA ALA A 249 4.24 -5.78 -1.52
C ALA A 249 3.45 -6.44 -2.67
N PHE A 250 4.14 -6.89 -3.71
CA PHE A 250 3.51 -7.58 -4.84
C PHE A 250 2.90 -8.92 -4.42
N GLU A 251 3.63 -9.71 -3.65
CA GLU A 251 3.20 -11.04 -3.21
C GLU A 251 2.01 -10.95 -2.26
N ILE A 252 2.10 -10.08 -1.24
CA ILE A 252 1.00 -9.88 -0.29
C ILE A 252 -0.26 -9.38 -0.99
N TYR A 253 -0.14 -8.39 -1.90
CA TYR A 253 -1.29 -7.91 -2.67
C TYR A 253 -1.89 -8.99 -3.58
N SER A 254 -1.04 -9.84 -4.18
CA SER A 254 -1.51 -10.96 -4.99
C SER A 254 -2.32 -11.95 -4.16
N THR A 255 -1.92 -12.20 -2.91
CA THR A 255 -2.68 -13.03 -1.96
C THR A 255 -4.00 -12.38 -1.56
N ILE A 256 -4.01 -11.06 -1.25
CA ILE A 256 -5.26 -10.32 -0.97
C ILE A 256 -6.23 -10.45 -2.14
N ARG A 257 -5.76 -10.20 -3.37
CA ARG A 257 -6.58 -10.36 -4.58
C ARG A 257 -7.11 -11.79 -4.73
N GLN A 258 -6.26 -12.79 -4.51
CA GLN A 258 -6.64 -14.20 -4.60
C GLN A 258 -7.77 -14.51 -3.61
N LEU A 259 -7.62 -14.09 -2.36
CA LEU A 259 -8.65 -14.27 -1.33
C LEU A 259 -9.96 -13.56 -1.68
N SER A 260 -9.89 -12.32 -2.14
CA SER A 260 -11.09 -11.54 -2.46
C SER A 260 -11.75 -11.98 -3.76
N GLU A 261 -10.98 -12.15 -4.84
CA GLU A 261 -11.51 -12.40 -6.18
C GLU A 261 -11.83 -13.88 -6.43
N VAL A 262 -10.93 -14.80 -6.04
CA VAL A 262 -11.09 -16.24 -6.30
C VAL A 262 -11.81 -16.93 -5.16
N TRP A 263 -11.38 -16.72 -3.93
CA TRP A 263 -12.02 -17.29 -2.74
C TRP A 263 -13.31 -16.57 -2.36
N GLN A 264 -13.59 -15.39 -2.91
CA GLN A 264 -14.76 -14.55 -2.56
C GLN A 264 -14.87 -14.26 -1.06
N ILE A 265 -13.71 -14.18 -0.40
CA ILE A 265 -13.62 -13.81 1.01
C ILE A 265 -13.79 -12.30 1.12
N ASN A 266 -14.69 -11.87 2.00
CA ASN A 266 -14.95 -10.48 2.31
C ASN A 266 -14.52 -10.17 3.76
N ASP A 267 -14.38 -8.89 4.07
CA ASP A 267 -13.93 -8.40 5.38
C ASP A 267 -15.05 -8.29 6.45
N HIS A 268 -16.27 -8.72 6.12
CA HIS A 268 -17.41 -8.67 7.03
C HIS A 268 -17.66 -9.99 7.76
N GLU A 269 -17.20 -11.10 7.19
CA GLU A 269 -17.50 -12.46 7.66
C GLU A 269 -16.22 -13.28 7.87
N PRO A 270 -16.23 -14.23 8.83
CA PRO A 270 -15.11 -15.17 8.95
C PRO A 270 -14.92 -16.02 7.67
N PRO A 271 -13.67 -16.31 7.27
CA PRO A 271 -12.42 -15.94 7.93
C PRO A 271 -11.88 -14.58 7.49
N GLY A 272 -12.53 -13.87 6.58
CA GLY A 272 -12.01 -12.68 5.93
C GLY A 272 -11.86 -11.48 6.85
N ASN A 273 -12.78 -11.31 7.80
CA ASN A 273 -12.70 -10.25 8.81
C ASN A 273 -11.44 -10.37 9.73
N HIS A 274 -10.79 -11.54 9.75
CA HIS A 274 -9.52 -11.75 10.46
C HIS A 274 -8.34 -11.71 9.50
N LEU A 275 -8.43 -12.34 8.33
CA LEU A 275 -7.32 -12.51 7.40
C LEU A 275 -7.00 -11.24 6.61
N LEU A 276 -8.02 -10.57 6.05
CA LEU A 276 -7.81 -9.42 5.17
C LEU A 276 -7.16 -8.24 5.89
N PRO A 277 -7.55 -7.86 7.12
CA PRO A 277 -6.86 -6.80 7.86
C PRO A 277 -5.38 -7.09 8.12
N ILE A 278 -5.01 -8.34 8.45
CA ILE A 278 -3.61 -8.75 8.64
C ILE A 278 -2.81 -8.54 7.34
N LEU A 279 -3.33 -9.05 6.23
CA LEU A 279 -2.66 -8.96 4.94
C LEU A 279 -2.58 -7.52 4.43
N VAL A 280 -3.65 -6.74 4.57
CA VAL A 280 -3.68 -5.31 4.18
C VAL A 280 -2.64 -4.53 4.99
N ALA A 281 -2.57 -4.74 6.29
CA ALA A 281 -1.56 -4.12 7.14
C ALA A 281 -0.12 -4.50 6.71
N GLY A 282 0.12 -5.78 6.40
CA GLY A 282 1.39 -6.26 5.88
C GLY A 282 1.74 -5.64 4.52
N HIS A 283 0.76 -5.56 3.62
CA HIS A 283 0.92 -4.95 2.30
C HIS A 283 1.30 -3.47 2.40
N LEU A 284 0.55 -2.68 3.17
CA LEU A 284 0.82 -1.26 3.40
C LEU A 284 2.23 -1.02 3.95
N ARG A 285 2.66 -1.86 4.88
CA ARG A 285 4.02 -1.82 5.44
C ARG A 285 5.11 -2.06 4.39
N LYS A 286 4.86 -2.95 3.41
CA LYS A 286 5.86 -3.34 2.39
C LYS A 286 5.81 -2.46 1.13
N GLU A 287 4.66 -1.90 0.77
CA GLU A 287 4.51 -1.04 -0.42
C GLU A 287 5.14 0.34 -0.23
N GLY A 288 5.17 0.78 0.96
CA GLY A 288 5.79 2.03 1.37
C GLY A 288 5.05 3.26 0.95
N ALA A 289 4.23 3.75 1.69
CA ALA A 289 3.91 5.13 1.69
C ALA A 289 2.44 5.53 1.67
N THR A 290 1.74 5.36 0.63
CA THR A 290 0.39 5.89 0.53
C THR A 290 -0.48 4.83 -0.10
N SER A 291 -1.48 4.41 0.62
CA SER A 291 -2.53 3.56 0.09
C SER A 291 -3.83 4.32 0.20
N ALA A 292 -4.53 4.46 -0.93
CA ALA A 292 -5.89 4.98 -0.90
C ALA A 292 -6.75 4.03 -0.06
N LEU A 293 -7.33 4.54 1.01
CA LEU A 293 -8.24 3.80 1.86
C LEU A 293 -9.66 3.95 1.32
N ASP A 294 -10.35 2.84 1.09
CA ASP A 294 -11.79 2.87 0.85
C ASP A 294 -12.48 3.28 2.17
N PRO A 295 -13.15 4.44 2.24
CA PRO A 295 -13.74 4.94 3.47
C PRO A 295 -14.77 4.00 4.09
N LYS A 296 -15.54 3.27 3.28
CA LYS A 296 -16.50 2.28 3.76
C LYS A 296 -15.79 1.12 4.44
N ARG A 297 -14.70 0.63 3.87
CA ARG A 297 -13.89 -0.45 4.45
C ARG A 297 -13.19 -0.03 5.74
N VAL A 298 -12.79 1.24 5.87
CA VAL A 298 -12.21 1.79 7.10
C VAL A 298 -13.21 1.71 8.26
N VAL A 299 -14.46 2.15 8.02
CA VAL A 299 -15.51 2.14 9.05
C VAL A 299 -15.93 0.71 9.43
N GLU A 300 -16.05 -0.17 8.45
CA GLU A 300 -16.52 -1.54 8.63
C GLU A 300 -15.46 -2.43 9.32
N SER A 301 -14.17 -2.30 8.96
CA SER A 301 -13.10 -3.02 9.64
C SER A 301 -12.89 -2.54 11.08
N ALA A 302 -13.12 -1.27 11.38
CA ALA A 302 -13.09 -0.77 12.75
C ALA A 302 -14.16 -1.43 13.65
N ALA A 303 -15.32 -1.77 13.10
CA ALA A 303 -16.42 -2.40 13.84
C ALA A 303 -16.20 -3.91 14.08
N SER A 304 -15.51 -4.62 13.17
CA SER A 304 -15.39 -6.09 13.20
C SER A 304 -14.23 -6.63 14.05
N VAL A 305 -13.18 -5.84 14.30
CA VAL A 305 -11.95 -6.29 14.98
C VAL A 305 -12.07 -6.39 16.51
N GLY A 306 -13.20 -6.01 17.09
CA GLY A 306 -13.38 -5.91 18.56
C GLY A 306 -13.25 -7.21 19.36
N ALA A 307 -13.39 -8.39 18.75
CA ALA A 307 -13.46 -9.67 19.47
C ALA A 307 -12.17 -10.52 19.42
N ALA A 308 -11.29 -10.32 18.41
CA ALA A 308 -10.13 -11.18 18.17
C ALA A 308 -8.79 -10.64 18.73
N VAL A 309 -8.81 -9.50 19.41
CA VAL A 309 -7.58 -8.74 19.76
C VAL A 309 -6.82 -9.34 20.95
N THR A 310 -7.47 -10.10 21.83
CA THR A 310 -6.86 -10.57 23.09
C THR A 310 -5.79 -11.66 22.89
N ASP A 311 -5.91 -12.50 21.87
CA ASP A 311 -4.98 -13.60 21.66
C ASP A 311 -3.78 -13.24 20.74
N LEU A 312 -3.89 -12.15 19.97
CA LEU A 312 -2.85 -11.69 19.06
C LEU A 312 -1.74 -10.85 19.72
N GLU A 313 -1.97 -10.35 20.94
CA GLU A 313 -0.98 -9.52 21.66
C GLU A 313 0.27 -10.32 22.11
N ALA A 314 0.22 -11.65 22.13
CA ALA A 314 1.30 -12.50 22.61
C ALA A 314 2.40 -12.82 21.57
N ILE A 315 2.20 -12.52 20.31
CA ILE A 315 3.05 -13.02 19.19
C ILE A 315 4.07 -11.98 18.70
N PHE A 316 3.96 -10.72 19.08
CA PHE A 316 4.76 -9.65 18.50
C PHE A 316 5.92 -9.19 19.40
N GLY A 317 7.15 -9.49 18.97
CA GLY A 317 8.38 -9.01 19.61
C GLY A 317 8.61 -7.50 19.45
N THR A 318 9.42 -6.93 20.35
CA THR A 318 9.45 -5.52 20.75
C THR A 318 10.02 -4.50 19.77
N ASP A 319 10.68 -4.86 18.67
CA ASP A 319 11.55 -3.86 18.01
C ASP A 319 11.15 -3.34 16.62
N ARG A 320 10.13 -3.87 15.95
CA ARG A 320 9.71 -3.36 14.61
C ARG A 320 8.25 -3.62 14.23
N MET A 321 7.44 -4.17 15.10
CA MET A 321 6.05 -4.50 14.80
C MET A 321 5.10 -3.55 15.52
N VAL A 322 4.08 -3.09 14.80
CA VAL A 322 2.96 -2.37 15.38
C VAL A 322 1.79 -3.33 15.48
N THR A 323 1.10 -3.33 16.61
CA THR A 323 0.00 -4.25 16.88
C THR A 323 -1.21 -3.97 15.98
N LEU A 324 -2.06 -4.96 15.76
CA LEU A 324 -3.37 -4.75 15.11
C LEU A 324 -4.18 -3.64 15.81
N LYS A 325 -4.11 -3.56 17.14
CA LYS A 325 -4.69 -2.47 17.94
C LYS A 325 -4.19 -1.10 17.48
N TRP A 326 -2.91 -0.97 17.23
CA TRP A 326 -2.30 0.27 16.75
C TRP A 326 -2.82 0.65 15.36
N TYR A 327 -2.93 -0.31 14.42
CA TYR A 327 -3.50 -0.07 13.10
C TYR A 327 -4.97 0.36 13.18
N LYS A 328 -5.75 -0.34 14.03
CA LYS A 328 -7.14 0.05 14.29
C LYS A 328 -7.24 1.48 14.82
N GLN A 329 -6.39 1.85 15.77
CA GLN A 329 -6.34 3.22 16.27
C GLN A 329 -6.01 4.22 15.16
N GLY A 330 -5.08 3.92 14.25
CA GLY A 330 -4.77 4.76 13.09
C GLY A 330 -5.95 4.90 12.14
N LEU A 331 -6.67 3.83 11.86
CA LEU A 331 -7.88 3.85 11.05
C LEU A 331 -8.99 4.67 11.70
N ASP A 332 -9.16 4.56 13.03
CA ASP A 332 -10.14 5.36 13.78
C ASP A 332 -9.86 6.88 13.66
N GLN A 333 -8.58 7.29 13.56
CA GLN A 333 -8.23 8.71 13.37
C GLN A 333 -8.69 9.24 12.00
N CYS A 334 -8.78 8.38 10.98
CA CYS A 334 -9.27 8.75 9.65
C CYS A 334 -10.66 9.39 9.67
N ASN A 335 -11.52 8.98 10.60
CA ASN A 335 -12.88 9.52 10.74
C ASN A 335 -12.90 11.03 11.03
N SER A 336 -11.83 11.54 11.62
CA SER A 336 -11.72 12.93 12.09
C SER A 336 -10.89 13.81 11.16
N VAL A 337 -10.42 13.26 10.03
CA VAL A 337 -9.65 13.98 9.01
C VAL A 337 -10.52 14.22 7.78
N ALA A 338 -10.56 15.47 7.33
CA ALA A 338 -11.40 15.89 6.22
C ALA A 338 -10.58 16.45 5.06
N ARG A 339 -11.05 16.22 3.84
CA ARG A 339 -10.58 16.95 2.68
C ARG A 339 -11.18 18.35 2.70
N VAL A 340 -10.31 19.34 2.70
CA VAL A 340 -10.70 20.73 2.50
C VAL A 340 -10.82 20.96 1.00
N GLU A 341 -11.98 21.37 0.55
CA GLU A 341 -12.29 21.49 -0.87
C GLU A 341 -13.11 22.73 -1.18
N ARG A 342 -13.07 23.16 -2.43
CA ARG A 342 -13.98 24.18 -2.95
C ARG A 342 -15.38 23.62 -3.04
N ARG A 343 -16.43 24.45 -3.01
CA ARG A 343 -17.84 24.03 -3.16
C ARG A 343 -18.14 23.21 -4.43
N ASN A 344 -17.24 23.20 -5.42
CA ASN A 344 -17.33 22.34 -6.60
C ASN A 344 -16.70 20.94 -6.41
N GLY A 345 -16.32 20.58 -5.19
CA GLY A 345 -15.72 19.29 -4.85
C GLY A 345 -14.23 19.15 -5.17
N LYS A 346 -13.58 20.19 -5.67
CA LYS A 346 -12.14 20.13 -5.96
C LYS A 346 -11.33 20.24 -4.67
N GLY A 347 -10.59 19.18 -4.34
CA GLY A 347 -9.69 19.11 -3.19
C GLY A 347 -8.60 20.21 -3.25
N HIS A 348 -8.27 20.78 -2.10
CA HIS A 348 -7.32 21.88 -1.97
C HIS A 348 -6.30 21.64 -0.83
N GLY A 349 -6.71 20.98 0.23
CA GLY A 349 -5.88 20.67 1.39
C GLY A 349 -6.55 19.67 2.31
N THR A 350 -5.99 19.55 3.50
CA THR A 350 -6.47 18.69 4.58
C THR A 350 -6.83 19.53 5.80
N GLY A 351 -7.83 19.09 6.57
CA GLY A 351 -8.17 19.63 7.87
C GLY A 351 -8.61 18.50 8.80
N TRP A 352 -8.69 18.76 10.09
CA TRP A 352 -9.07 17.76 11.07
C TRP A 352 -9.73 18.36 12.30
N LEU A 353 -10.53 17.53 12.98
CA LEU A 353 -11.31 17.95 14.15
C LEU A 353 -10.42 18.07 15.40
N VAL A 354 -10.55 19.19 16.11
CA VAL A 354 -9.91 19.46 17.39
C VAL A 354 -10.96 19.78 18.45
N GLN A 355 -10.68 19.43 19.71
CA GLN A 355 -11.45 19.90 20.84
C GLN A 355 -11.16 21.39 21.06
N ALA A 356 -12.17 22.24 21.04
CA ALA A 356 -11.99 23.69 21.15
C ALA A 356 -11.29 24.10 22.45
N THR A 357 -11.60 23.44 23.58
CA THR A 357 -11.00 23.69 24.89
C THR A 357 -9.49 23.42 24.95
N ASP A 358 -8.94 22.62 24.04
CA ASP A 358 -7.50 22.37 23.98
C ASP A 358 -6.71 23.60 23.52
N PHE A 359 -7.33 24.49 22.75
CA PHE A 359 -6.70 25.68 22.18
C PHE A 359 -7.26 27.00 22.74
N PHE A 360 -8.55 27.03 23.01
CA PHE A 360 -9.27 28.22 23.46
C PHE A 360 -9.93 27.95 24.83
N PRO A 361 -9.31 28.29 25.94
CA PRO A 361 -9.89 28.09 27.26
C PRO A 361 -11.30 28.75 27.39
N GLY A 362 -12.26 27.98 27.84
CA GLY A 362 -13.64 28.45 27.99
C GLY A 362 -14.51 28.35 26.71
N ARG A 363 -13.95 27.91 25.56
CA ARG A 363 -14.73 27.65 24.35
C ARG A 363 -15.07 26.16 24.25
N GLU A 364 -16.33 25.82 24.35
CA GLU A 364 -16.80 24.44 24.18
C GLU A 364 -16.99 24.06 22.70
N GLY A 365 -17.06 22.76 22.43
CA GLY A 365 -17.35 22.20 21.11
C GLY A 365 -16.11 21.78 20.33
N VAL A 366 -16.33 21.55 19.04
CA VAL A 366 -15.32 21.02 18.09
C VAL A 366 -15.04 22.06 17.02
N LEU A 367 -13.77 22.23 16.67
CA LEU A 367 -13.33 23.08 15.56
C LEU A 367 -12.61 22.23 14.52
N LEU A 368 -12.49 22.75 13.30
CA LEU A 368 -11.59 22.23 12.28
C LEU A 368 -10.29 23.03 12.29
N LEU A 369 -9.16 22.34 12.33
CA LEU A 369 -7.83 22.92 12.17
C LEU A 369 -7.26 22.59 10.81
N THR A 370 -6.74 23.59 10.10
CA THR A 370 -6.02 23.48 8.83
C THR A 370 -4.94 24.58 8.74
N ASN A 371 -4.21 24.66 7.63
CA ASN A 371 -3.26 25.75 7.41
C ASN A 371 -3.95 27.06 6.94
N ALA A 372 -3.35 28.20 7.25
CA ALA A 372 -3.82 29.50 6.79
C ALA A 372 -3.65 29.68 5.27
N HIS A 373 -2.66 29.01 4.64
CA HIS A 373 -2.54 29.01 3.19
C HIS A 373 -3.56 28.07 2.50
N VAL A 374 -4.28 27.22 3.25
CA VAL A 374 -5.37 26.38 2.76
C VAL A 374 -6.70 27.12 2.86
N VAL A 375 -7.03 27.66 4.04
CA VAL A 375 -8.25 28.47 4.26
C VAL A 375 -7.90 29.74 5.04
N SER A 376 -8.32 30.89 4.52
CA SER A 376 -8.09 32.19 5.16
C SER A 376 -9.22 33.16 4.84
N ASP A 377 -9.60 33.98 5.82
CA ASP A 377 -10.50 35.15 5.66
C ASP A 377 -9.74 36.43 5.31
N THR A 378 -8.40 36.39 5.32
CA THR A 378 -7.55 37.47 4.83
C THR A 378 -7.10 37.20 3.38
N PRO A 379 -6.95 38.24 2.55
CA PRO A 379 -6.54 38.06 1.16
C PRO A 379 -5.24 37.26 1.04
N ASN A 380 -5.35 36.05 0.49
CA ASN A 380 -4.24 35.15 0.21
C ASN A 380 -4.50 34.49 -1.15
N PRO A 381 -3.59 34.64 -2.15
CA PRO A 381 -3.81 34.10 -3.50
C PRO A 381 -3.86 32.57 -3.55
N TYR A 382 -3.40 31.91 -2.52
CA TYR A 382 -3.34 30.44 -2.43
C TYR A 382 -4.50 29.84 -1.62
N ALA A 383 -5.08 30.58 -0.67
CA ALA A 383 -6.13 30.08 0.21
C ALA A 383 -7.53 30.14 -0.40
N ILE A 384 -8.40 29.26 0.06
CA ILE A 384 -9.84 29.36 -0.17
C ILE A 384 -10.42 30.28 0.92
N SER A 385 -11.33 31.19 0.54
CA SER A 385 -12.07 31.92 1.56
C SER A 385 -13.14 31.04 2.21
N PRO A 386 -13.47 31.23 3.51
CA PRO A 386 -14.40 30.36 4.22
C PRO A 386 -15.75 30.17 3.53
N GLU A 387 -16.33 31.23 2.95
CA GLU A 387 -17.61 31.18 2.23
C GLU A 387 -17.58 30.29 0.98
N ASN A 388 -16.38 30.00 0.41
CA ASN A 388 -16.18 29.15 -0.76
C ASN A 388 -15.64 27.75 -0.39
N CYS A 389 -15.54 27.46 0.92
CA CYS A 389 -14.98 26.24 1.48
C CYS A 389 -16.06 25.27 1.94
N GLN A 390 -15.84 24.01 1.67
CA GLN A 390 -16.53 22.90 2.33
C GLN A 390 -15.49 21.87 2.78
N VAL A 391 -15.86 21.02 3.71
CA VAL A 391 -15.00 19.95 4.22
C VAL A 391 -15.72 18.62 4.11
N ASN A 392 -15.01 17.61 3.61
CA ASN A 392 -15.52 16.27 3.32
C ASN A 392 -14.78 15.25 4.18
N PHE A 393 -15.48 14.72 5.18
CA PHE A 393 -15.01 13.60 6.01
C PHE A 393 -15.27 12.30 5.27
N GLN A 394 -14.39 11.99 4.32
CA GLN A 394 -14.58 10.88 3.39
C GLN A 394 -14.75 9.53 4.11
N ALA A 395 -14.07 9.30 5.22
CA ALA A 395 -14.14 8.06 5.99
C ALA A 395 -15.54 7.77 6.56
N ILE A 396 -16.32 8.81 6.85
CA ILE A 396 -17.68 8.69 7.42
C ILE A 396 -18.77 9.18 6.47
N GLY A 397 -18.41 9.64 5.27
CA GLY A 397 -19.35 10.10 4.24
C GLY A 397 -20.09 11.39 4.58
N GLU A 398 -19.54 12.25 5.45
CA GLU A 398 -20.15 13.51 5.88
C GLU A 398 -19.46 14.72 5.23
N VAL A 399 -20.27 15.69 4.78
CA VAL A 399 -19.81 16.95 4.18
C VAL A 399 -20.42 18.12 4.93
N PHE A 400 -19.59 19.11 5.28
CA PHE A 400 -20.01 20.32 6.00
C PHE A 400 -19.51 21.56 5.28
N GLU A 401 -20.33 22.61 5.29
CA GLU A 401 -19.87 23.97 5.03
C GLU A 401 -19.19 24.52 6.28
N VAL A 402 -18.28 25.47 6.09
CA VAL A 402 -17.67 26.22 7.19
C VAL A 402 -18.40 27.55 7.41
N GLU A 403 -18.31 28.09 8.62
CA GLU A 403 -18.80 29.45 8.92
C GLU A 403 -17.94 30.49 8.20
N ASP A 404 -18.55 31.61 7.81
CA ASP A 404 -17.92 32.63 6.98
C ASP A 404 -16.75 33.36 7.67
N LYS A 405 -16.67 33.24 9.00
CA LYS A 405 -15.59 33.83 9.81
C LYS A 405 -14.73 32.76 10.44
N VAL A 406 -13.43 32.94 10.36
CA VAL A 406 -12.47 32.10 11.09
C VAL A 406 -12.53 32.37 12.59
N VAL A 407 -12.26 31.35 13.40
CA VAL A 407 -12.18 31.49 14.87
C VAL A 407 -10.88 32.16 15.25
N TRP A 408 -9.81 31.74 14.60
CA TRP A 408 -8.46 32.26 14.78
C TRP A 408 -7.60 31.89 13.59
N THR A 409 -6.66 32.75 13.23
CA THR A 409 -5.70 32.47 12.17
C THR A 409 -4.34 33.09 12.49
N ALA A 410 -3.28 32.42 12.07
CA ALA A 410 -1.93 32.96 12.02
C ALA A 410 -1.40 32.90 10.59
N PRO A 411 -0.77 33.97 10.08
CA PRO A 411 -0.27 34.03 8.71
C PRO A 411 0.65 32.85 8.36
N TYR A 412 0.69 32.48 7.06
CA TYR A 412 1.57 31.45 6.54
C TYR A 412 3.07 31.75 6.73
N THR A 413 3.42 33.01 6.99
CA THR A 413 4.79 33.44 7.28
C THR A 413 5.22 33.19 8.74
N THR A 414 4.28 32.76 9.59
CA THR A 414 4.51 32.46 11.00
C THR A 414 4.06 31.02 11.33
N LEU A 415 2.92 30.86 11.98
CA LEU A 415 2.40 29.55 12.41
C LEU A 415 1.49 28.87 11.40
N ASP A 416 1.18 29.51 10.30
CA ASP A 416 0.40 28.94 9.18
C ASP A 416 -0.77 28.06 9.62
N ALA A 417 -1.64 28.55 10.47
CA ALA A 417 -2.75 27.78 11.01
C ALA A 417 -4.06 28.59 11.03
N THR A 418 -5.17 27.92 10.80
CA THR A 418 -6.52 28.49 10.83
C THR A 418 -7.48 27.53 11.54
N PHE A 419 -8.25 28.04 12.49
CA PHE A 419 -9.33 27.32 13.17
C PHE A 419 -10.69 27.79 12.63
N LEU A 420 -11.53 26.83 12.25
CA LEU A 420 -12.82 27.05 11.61
C LEU A 420 -13.94 26.42 12.42
N THR A 421 -15.14 27.03 12.39
CA THR A 421 -16.37 26.42 12.86
C THR A 421 -17.12 25.80 11.67
N LEU A 422 -17.69 24.60 11.87
CA LEU A 422 -18.49 23.92 10.87
C LEU A 422 -19.97 24.28 11.03
N LYS A 423 -20.69 24.39 9.91
CA LYS A 423 -22.17 24.51 9.90
C LYS A 423 -22.78 23.13 10.11
N GLY A 424 -22.68 22.62 11.34
CA GLY A 424 -23.16 21.30 11.74
C GLY A 424 -22.18 20.63 12.71
N LYS A 425 -22.58 19.46 13.19
CA LYS A 425 -21.77 18.67 14.13
C LYS A 425 -21.40 17.33 13.49
N PRO A 426 -20.11 17.10 13.18
CA PRO A 426 -19.64 15.82 12.72
C PRO A 426 -19.89 14.69 13.72
N SER A 427 -20.15 13.49 13.24
CA SER A 427 -20.31 12.30 14.09
C SER A 427 -18.97 11.82 14.68
N ALA A 428 -17.86 12.17 14.03
CA ALA A 428 -16.51 11.82 14.48
C ALA A 428 -16.07 12.60 15.72
N ALA A 429 -15.28 11.96 16.57
CA ALA A 429 -14.67 12.58 17.74
C ALA A 429 -13.44 13.42 17.34
N PRO A 430 -13.12 14.55 18.04
CA PRO A 430 -11.90 15.31 17.78
C PRO A 430 -10.64 14.48 18.06
N LEU A 431 -9.57 14.72 17.30
CA LEU A 431 -8.27 14.08 17.50
C LEU A 431 -7.65 14.51 18.84
N ARG A 432 -7.00 13.56 19.50
CA ARG A 432 -6.26 13.85 20.74
C ARG A 432 -4.90 14.43 20.41
N ILE A 433 -4.52 15.49 21.10
CA ILE A 433 -3.21 16.10 20.97
C ILE A 433 -2.21 15.52 21.99
N HIS A 434 -0.95 15.48 21.61
CA HIS A 434 0.14 15.10 22.49
C HIS A 434 0.50 16.26 23.41
N LYS A 435 0.61 16.00 24.73
CA LYS A 435 0.77 17.04 25.74
C LYS A 435 2.23 17.32 26.16
N LYS A 436 3.18 16.64 25.51
CA LYS A 436 4.60 16.80 25.81
C LYS A 436 5.37 17.15 24.52
N PRO A 437 6.48 17.89 24.61
CA PRO A 437 7.36 18.12 23.48
C PRO A 437 7.90 16.80 22.94
N MET A 438 7.96 16.67 21.59
CA MET A 438 8.67 15.56 20.95
C MET A 438 10.16 15.66 21.24
N GLN A 439 10.81 14.50 21.35
CA GLN A 439 12.26 14.41 21.53
C GLN A 439 12.85 13.56 20.42
N LEU A 440 13.99 14.00 19.91
CA LEU A 440 14.78 13.18 18.99
C LEU A 440 15.60 12.18 19.82
N THR A 441 15.31 10.90 19.66
CA THR A 441 15.99 9.79 20.35
C THR A 441 16.84 8.98 19.36
N GLU A 442 17.59 8.02 19.85
CA GLU A 442 18.29 7.03 19.05
C GLU A 442 17.73 5.63 19.37
N PRO A 443 17.07 4.91 18.43
CA PRO A 443 16.74 5.36 17.07
C PRO A 443 15.69 6.49 17.03
N PRO A 444 15.64 7.29 15.94
CA PRO A 444 14.67 8.37 15.80
C PRO A 444 13.23 7.85 15.80
N PRO A 445 12.31 8.52 16.51
CA PRO A 445 10.90 8.13 16.50
C PRO A 445 10.29 8.30 15.10
N ARG A 446 9.28 7.50 14.81
CA ARG A 446 8.50 7.62 13.58
C ARG A 446 7.36 8.62 13.77
N LEU A 447 7.03 9.35 12.71
CA LEU A 447 5.85 10.22 12.68
C LEU A 447 4.97 9.80 11.50
N TYR A 448 3.65 9.86 11.69
CA TYR A 448 2.67 9.43 10.69
C TYR A 448 1.79 10.61 10.30
N THR A 449 1.31 10.61 9.06
CA THR A 449 0.35 11.62 8.58
C THR A 449 -0.87 10.94 7.96
N ILE A 450 -2.02 11.56 8.14
CA ILE A 450 -3.27 11.18 7.49
C ILE A 450 -3.76 12.41 6.75
N GLY A 451 -4.07 12.29 5.46
CA GLY A 451 -4.48 13.44 4.67
C GLY A 451 -4.91 13.11 3.24
N PHE A 452 -4.98 14.14 2.40
CA PHE A 452 -5.47 14.07 1.03
C PHE A 452 -4.41 14.52 0.01
N PRO A 453 -3.33 13.76 -0.20
CA PRO A 453 -2.29 14.12 -1.15
C PRO A 453 -2.88 14.25 -2.57
N GLY A 454 -2.46 15.25 -3.32
CA GLY A 454 -3.03 15.57 -4.63
C GLY A 454 -4.50 16.03 -4.60
N GLY A 455 -5.11 16.22 -3.44
CA GLY A 455 -6.55 16.45 -3.29
C GLY A 455 -7.41 15.22 -3.66
N ARG A 456 -6.79 14.04 -3.71
CA ARG A 456 -7.42 12.75 -4.05
C ARG A 456 -8.17 12.15 -2.85
N ASP A 457 -8.11 10.84 -2.70
CA ASP A 457 -8.71 10.12 -1.60
C ASP A 457 -7.87 10.19 -0.32
N LEU A 458 -8.47 9.83 0.80
CA LEU A 458 -7.82 9.78 2.11
C LEU A 458 -6.68 8.76 2.12
N GLU A 459 -5.49 9.17 2.53
CA GLU A 459 -4.31 8.33 2.58
C GLU A 459 -3.63 8.40 3.95
N ILE A 460 -3.04 7.27 4.40
CA ILE A 460 -2.17 7.20 5.57
C ILE A 460 -0.74 6.98 5.11
N SER A 461 0.19 7.79 5.55
CA SER A 461 1.61 7.59 5.30
C SER A 461 2.24 6.74 6.39
N LEU A 462 2.68 5.53 6.05
CA LEU A 462 3.18 4.51 6.98
C LEU A 462 4.68 4.19 6.85
N GLN A 463 5.38 4.80 5.89
CA GLN A 463 6.81 4.50 5.65
C GLN A 463 7.66 5.76 5.47
N ASP A 464 8.99 5.58 5.61
CA ASP A 464 9.99 6.64 5.58
C ASP A 464 9.65 7.81 6.54
N ASN A 465 9.20 7.47 7.73
CA ASN A 465 8.49 8.35 8.66
C ASN A 465 9.40 8.86 9.79
N GLN A 466 10.71 8.94 9.60
CA GLN A 466 11.64 9.31 10.67
C GLN A 466 11.54 10.79 11.02
N LEU A 467 11.50 11.09 12.32
CA LEU A 467 11.78 12.45 12.85
C LEU A 467 13.26 12.76 12.59
N LEU A 468 13.53 13.87 11.92
CA LEU A 468 14.89 14.30 11.57
C LEU A 468 15.43 15.35 12.55
N ALA A 469 14.57 16.27 12.95
CA ALA A 469 14.91 17.34 13.87
C ALA A 469 13.63 17.90 14.51
N VAL A 470 13.79 18.49 15.70
CA VAL A 470 12.73 19.18 16.42
C VAL A 470 13.28 20.46 17.04
N SER A 471 12.50 21.53 16.92
CA SER A 471 12.70 22.78 17.64
C SER A 471 11.48 23.07 18.52
N GLU A 472 11.42 24.24 19.16
CA GLU A 472 10.24 24.63 19.92
C GLU A 472 9.02 24.81 19.01
N GLU A 473 9.20 25.28 17.77
CA GLU A 473 8.12 25.63 16.86
C GLU A 473 7.91 24.63 15.74
N LEU A 474 8.95 23.89 15.31
CA LEU A 474 8.97 23.10 14.11
C LEU A 474 9.39 21.65 14.33
N LEU A 475 8.79 20.76 13.55
CA LEU A 475 9.18 19.36 13.37
C LEU A 475 9.67 19.16 11.93
N HIS A 476 10.88 18.63 11.77
CA HIS A 476 11.33 18.13 10.46
C HIS A 476 11.30 16.61 10.45
N TYR A 477 10.68 16.05 9.43
CA TYR A 477 10.49 14.60 9.35
C TYR A 477 10.44 14.13 7.90
N ARG A 478 10.64 12.84 7.71
CA ARG A 478 10.52 12.16 6.43
C ARG A 478 9.19 11.42 6.43
N THR A 479 8.33 11.79 5.52
CA THR A 479 7.02 11.17 5.33
C THR A 479 6.60 11.49 3.90
N PRO A 480 6.19 10.52 3.08
CA PRO A 480 5.67 10.82 1.76
C PRO A 480 4.48 11.78 1.84
N THR A 481 4.63 12.94 1.23
CA THR A 481 3.58 13.96 1.13
C THR A 481 3.59 14.58 -0.26
N GLU A 482 2.43 15.01 -0.71
CA GLU A 482 2.23 15.69 -1.98
C GLU A 482 1.47 17.00 -1.74
N LYS A 483 1.36 17.81 -2.79
CA LYS A 483 0.50 19.01 -2.77
C LYS A 483 -0.93 18.60 -2.41
N GLY A 484 -1.54 19.21 -1.41
CA GLY A 484 -2.83 18.80 -0.82
C GLY A 484 -2.71 18.12 0.54
N SER A 485 -1.50 17.65 0.94
CA SER A 485 -1.23 17.21 2.30
C SER A 485 -1.15 18.36 3.32
N SER A 486 -1.07 19.61 2.86
CA SER A 486 -1.09 20.80 3.73
C SER A 486 -2.31 20.78 4.65
N GLY A 487 -2.08 20.96 5.96
CA GLY A 487 -3.11 20.88 6.99
C GLY A 487 -3.30 19.48 7.59
N SER A 488 -2.56 18.47 7.15
CA SER A 488 -2.64 17.13 7.73
C SER A 488 -2.15 17.11 9.18
N PRO A 489 -2.81 16.32 10.07
CA PRO A 489 -2.28 16.03 11.39
C PRO A 489 -1.03 15.15 11.27
N VAL A 490 -0.02 15.45 12.10
CA VAL A 490 1.19 14.65 12.28
C VAL A 490 1.10 13.94 13.61
N PHE A 491 1.18 12.61 13.60
CA PHE A 491 0.97 11.76 14.76
C PHE A 491 2.27 11.16 15.28
N GLU A 492 2.35 11.00 16.61
CA GLU A 492 3.39 10.19 17.25
C GLU A 492 3.08 8.67 17.14
N PRO A 493 4.11 7.81 17.33
CA PRO A 493 4.01 6.39 17.01
C PRO A 493 3.27 5.52 18.03
N GLU A 494 3.01 5.99 19.24
CA GLU A 494 2.52 5.14 20.33
C GLU A 494 0.98 5.05 20.35
N ASP A 495 0.32 6.19 20.48
CA ASP A 495 -1.12 6.31 20.73
C ASP A 495 -1.87 7.12 19.66
N TRP A 496 -1.24 7.43 18.53
CA TRP A 496 -1.83 8.27 17.48
C TRP A 496 -2.33 9.62 18.03
N ARG A 497 -1.53 10.28 18.86
CA ARG A 497 -1.79 11.65 19.29
C ARG A 497 -1.10 12.63 18.36
N VAL A 498 -1.77 13.74 18.09
CA VAL A 498 -1.24 14.74 17.17
C VAL A 498 -0.11 15.52 17.85
N VAL A 499 1.05 15.57 17.21
CA VAL A 499 2.25 16.33 17.62
C VAL A 499 2.49 17.56 16.77
N GLY A 500 1.91 17.64 15.58
CA GLY A 500 2.10 18.77 14.68
C GLY A 500 1.04 18.90 13.59
N LEU A 501 1.08 20.05 12.91
CA LEU A 501 0.29 20.39 11.73
C LEU A 501 1.24 20.45 10.53
N HIS A 502 1.10 19.54 9.57
CA HIS A 502 1.90 19.54 8.34
C HIS A 502 1.66 20.81 7.54
N HIS A 503 2.73 21.46 7.11
CA HIS A 503 2.56 22.73 6.42
C HIS A 503 3.35 22.85 5.10
N LYS A 504 4.50 22.21 4.98
CA LYS A 504 5.23 22.16 3.70
C LYS A 504 6.25 21.03 3.62
N GLY A 505 6.72 20.74 2.40
CA GLY A 505 7.87 19.89 2.13
C GLY A 505 8.86 20.60 1.19
N SER A 506 10.14 20.26 1.29
CA SER A 506 11.19 20.76 0.40
C SER A 506 12.31 19.74 0.23
N GLU A 507 12.86 19.68 -0.98
CA GLU A 507 14.10 18.94 -1.25
C GLU A 507 15.33 19.61 -0.59
N GLU A 508 15.25 20.92 -0.34
CA GLU A 508 16.30 21.76 0.25
C GLU A 508 15.75 22.52 1.46
N MET A 509 15.28 21.79 2.47
CA MET A 509 14.80 22.37 3.71
C MET A 509 15.97 22.88 4.56
N ALA A 510 15.93 24.13 5.01
CA ALA A 510 16.92 24.67 5.93
C ALA A 510 16.92 23.87 7.25
N ARG A 511 18.09 23.48 7.73
CA ARG A 511 18.21 22.64 8.93
C ARG A 511 17.84 23.40 10.19
N ILE A 512 17.10 22.75 11.10
CA ILE A 512 16.75 23.28 12.44
C ILE A 512 17.52 22.60 13.58
N ASP A 513 18.45 21.67 13.25
CA ASP A 513 19.27 20.95 14.24
C ASP A 513 20.60 21.66 14.55
N GLY A 514 20.72 22.94 14.17
CA GLY A 514 21.92 23.76 14.40
C GLY A 514 23.10 23.46 13.47
N LYS A 515 22.97 22.51 12.52
CA LYS A 515 23.99 22.21 11.53
C LYS A 515 23.79 23.06 10.27
N PRO A 516 24.87 23.46 9.58
CA PRO A 516 24.76 24.21 8.33
C PRO A 516 24.21 23.33 7.19
N GLY A 517 23.62 23.97 6.17
CA GLY A 517 23.14 23.33 4.96
C GLY A 517 21.64 23.00 4.99
N THR A 518 21.23 22.20 4.02
CA THR A 518 19.85 21.80 3.79
C THR A 518 19.73 20.27 3.73
N TYR A 519 18.50 19.76 3.82
CA TYR A 519 18.16 18.35 3.57
C TYR A 519 16.73 18.23 3.05
N LYS A 520 16.43 17.09 2.42
CA LYS A 520 15.06 16.77 2.04
C LYS A 520 14.23 16.45 3.29
N ALA A 521 13.19 17.22 3.53
CA ALA A 521 12.32 17.05 4.68
C ALA A 521 10.93 17.65 4.46
N ASN A 522 9.98 17.15 5.24
CA ASN A 522 8.72 17.84 5.53
C ASN A 522 8.86 18.64 6.81
N GLU A 523 8.12 19.72 6.87
CA GLU A 523 8.02 20.60 8.03
C GLU A 523 6.59 20.62 8.57
N GLY A 524 6.44 20.46 9.88
CA GLY A 524 5.19 20.62 10.59
C GLY A 524 5.34 21.63 11.73
N ILE A 525 4.28 22.37 11.99
CA ILE A 525 4.19 23.27 13.14
C ILE A 525 3.91 22.43 14.39
N VAL A 526 4.69 22.61 15.43
CA VAL A 526 4.49 21.91 16.72
C VAL A 526 3.14 22.27 17.31
N ILE A 527 2.33 21.26 17.67
CA ILE A 527 0.97 21.49 18.16
C ILE A 527 0.93 22.29 19.46
N LEU A 528 1.91 22.10 20.34
CA LEU A 528 2.01 22.84 21.60
C LEU A 528 2.29 24.33 21.39
N THR A 529 2.97 24.69 20.32
CA THR A 529 3.22 26.10 19.95
C THR A 529 1.93 26.77 19.49
N LEU A 530 1.09 26.04 18.72
CA LEU A 530 -0.25 26.53 18.37
C LEU A 530 -1.12 26.72 19.62
N GLN A 531 -1.06 25.80 20.60
CA GLN A 531 -1.78 25.97 21.87
C GLN A 531 -1.32 27.22 22.64
N LYS A 532 -0.02 27.44 22.77
CA LYS A 532 0.52 28.64 23.43
C LYS A 532 0.05 29.93 22.74
N ALA A 533 0.09 29.95 21.41
CA ALA A 533 -0.30 31.13 20.62
C ALA A 533 -1.79 31.45 20.75
N THR A 534 -2.67 30.46 20.82
CA THR A 534 -4.12 30.66 20.96
C THR A 534 -4.55 30.99 22.39
N GLN A 535 -3.78 30.60 23.39
CA GLN A 535 -4.05 30.89 24.81
C GLN A 535 -3.52 32.25 25.26
N GLY A 536 -2.61 32.87 24.51
CA GLY A 536 -2.05 34.19 24.75
C GLY A 536 -2.82 35.35 24.11
N THR A 537 -3.86 35.03 23.37
CA THR A 537 -4.81 35.98 22.74
C THR A 537 -6.16 35.94 23.45
#